data_f08cedaece0da3a7d4b8d1ead3ca9861
#
_entry.id   f08cedaece0da3a7d4b8d1ead3ca9861
#
_cell.length_a   1.000
_cell.length_b   1.000
_cell.length_c   1.000
_cell.angle_alpha   90.00
_cell.angle_beta   90.00
_cell.angle_gamma   90.00
#
_symmetry.space_group_name_H-M   'P 1'
#
loop_
_entity.id
_entity.type
_entity.pdbx_description
1 polymer ?
#
loop_
_entity_poly.entity_id
_entity_poly.type
_entity_poly.pdbx_seq_one_letter_code
_entity_poly.pdbx_strand_id
1 'polypeptide(L)'
;MTNLVQFPGLGLSFELSRVAFSIGDMDIYWYGVCIAFGLCLALVFAFRRCTEFGIDADSMVDVILIGVVLGIASARLYYVAMAPYNYDTIWDVLAVRDGGLAIYGGIIGAFVFGGLACKWRGVPVLPMFDLAGMGFLIGQGCGRWGNFFNQEAFGCNTTLPWGMFSEATEDYLMGSTVTVPKGVTIDPAMPVHPTFLYESIWCFVGLALLVAYIKKRKFNGDIALRYLVWYGAGRLWIESLRTDSLLLVPSLGLRASQLVAAAAVVGGVALEIFLTRKYKSKPLMVTLALTAENRSLLAKVRKAEPEFTVEREELVASSPRKLFLERTNAYNERVKQQLKEKLAEKN
;
A
#
# COMPACT_ATOMS: atom_id res chain seq x y z
N MET A 1 4.50 -12.96 -27.32
CA MET A 1 5.33 -12.02 -28.10
C MET A 1 6.33 -11.39 -27.16
N THR A 2 7.61 -11.41 -27.53
CA THR A 2 8.69 -10.70 -26.84
C THR A 2 8.87 -9.33 -27.49
N ASN A 3 9.05 -8.29 -26.69
CA ASN A 3 9.31 -6.94 -27.15
C ASN A 3 10.72 -6.52 -26.72
N LEU A 4 11.42 -5.81 -27.59
CA LEU A 4 12.73 -5.25 -27.28
C LEU A 4 12.56 -3.92 -26.54
N VAL A 5 13.11 -3.83 -25.35
CA VAL A 5 13.19 -2.57 -24.57
C VAL A 5 14.64 -2.12 -24.51
N GLN A 6 14.89 -0.90 -24.89
CA GLN A 6 16.22 -0.33 -24.98
C GLN A 6 16.38 0.88 -24.06
N PHE A 7 17.60 1.07 -23.57
CA PHE A 7 18.09 2.29 -22.94
C PHE A 7 19.27 2.80 -23.74
N PRO A 8 19.01 3.51 -24.84
CA PRO A 8 20.06 3.82 -25.83
C PRO A 8 21.25 4.55 -25.24
N GLY A 9 21.02 5.49 -24.31
CA GLY A 9 22.10 6.25 -23.69
C GLY A 9 22.99 5.44 -22.74
N LEU A 10 22.53 4.24 -22.29
CA LEU A 10 23.29 3.32 -21.46
C LEU A 10 23.84 2.12 -22.27
N GLY A 11 23.46 1.97 -23.52
CA GLY A 11 23.82 0.82 -24.35
C GLY A 11 23.19 -0.50 -23.84
N LEU A 12 22.08 -0.45 -23.10
CA LEU A 12 21.39 -1.61 -22.57
C LEU A 12 20.16 -1.96 -23.43
N SER A 13 19.93 -3.25 -23.64
CA SER A 13 18.74 -3.77 -24.31
C SER A 13 18.28 -5.06 -23.64
N PHE A 14 16.96 -5.23 -23.53
CA PHE A 14 16.31 -6.37 -22.89
C PHE A 14 15.19 -6.88 -23.79
N GLU A 15 15.16 -8.19 -24.04
CA GLU A 15 13.98 -8.84 -24.61
C GLU A 15 13.01 -9.20 -23.49
N LEU A 16 11.84 -8.57 -23.50
CA LEU A 16 10.84 -8.73 -22.45
C LEU A 16 9.59 -9.41 -23.01
N SER A 17 9.07 -10.38 -22.25
CA SER A 17 7.74 -10.93 -22.45
C SER A 17 6.81 -10.39 -21.36
N ARG A 18 5.55 -10.09 -21.70
CA ARG A 18 4.52 -9.79 -20.70
C ARG A 18 4.15 -11.03 -19.89
N VAL A 19 4.20 -12.21 -20.52
CA VAL A 19 3.91 -13.50 -19.90
C VAL A 19 5.16 -14.00 -19.18
N ALA A 20 5.04 -14.30 -17.90
CA ALA A 20 6.11 -14.89 -17.09
C ALA A 20 6.21 -16.40 -17.34
N PHE A 21 5.09 -17.09 -17.28
CA PHE A 21 4.95 -18.52 -17.57
C PHE A 21 3.47 -18.88 -17.80
N SER A 22 3.23 -20.04 -18.39
CA SER A 22 1.86 -20.55 -18.63
C SER A 22 1.64 -21.85 -17.88
N ILE A 23 0.45 -22.04 -17.33
CA ILE A 23 0.00 -23.27 -16.68
C ILE A 23 -1.21 -23.78 -17.46
N GLY A 24 -1.00 -24.80 -18.31
CA GLY A 24 -2.01 -25.22 -19.29
C GLY A 24 -2.34 -24.07 -20.23
N ASP A 25 -3.61 -23.75 -20.37
CA ASP A 25 -4.09 -22.63 -21.23
C ASP A 25 -4.10 -21.27 -20.53
N MET A 26 -3.59 -21.17 -19.30
CA MET A 26 -3.61 -19.96 -18.51
C MET A 26 -2.25 -19.28 -18.47
N ASP A 27 -2.17 -18.05 -19.01
CA ASP A 27 -0.97 -17.23 -18.95
C ASP A 27 -0.90 -16.46 -17.62
N ILE A 28 0.27 -16.54 -16.97
CA ILE A 28 0.60 -15.76 -15.78
C ILE A 28 1.51 -14.60 -16.22
N TYR A 29 1.05 -13.38 -15.97
CA TYR A 29 1.73 -12.16 -16.38
C TYR A 29 2.72 -11.68 -15.31
N TRP A 30 3.87 -11.16 -15.75
CA TRP A 30 4.86 -10.55 -14.85
C TRP A 30 4.28 -9.47 -13.94
N TYR A 31 3.29 -8.74 -14.43
CA TYR A 31 2.59 -7.73 -13.62
C TYR A 31 2.00 -8.34 -12.35
N GLY A 32 1.29 -9.45 -12.48
CA GLY A 32 0.74 -10.18 -11.33
C GLY A 32 1.84 -10.74 -10.41
N VAL A 33 2.93 -11.25 -10.98
CA VAL A 33 4.08 -11.75 -10.21
C VAL A 33 4.73 -10.64 -9.39
N CYS A 34 4.94 -9.46 -9.98
CA CYS A 34 5.51 -8.30 -9.27
C CYS A 34 4.61 -7.83 -8.11
N ILE A 35 3.29 -7.81 -8.31
CA ILE A 35 2.34 -7.46 -7.24
C ILE A 35 2.36 -8.51 -6.13
N ALA A 36 2.29 -9.79 -6.47
CA ALA A 36 2.33 -10.89 -5.50
C ALA A 36 3.64 -10.88 -4.69
N PHE A 37 4.77 -10.68 -5.37
CA PHE A 37 6.08 -10.54 -4.72
C PHE A 37 6.12 -9.35 -3.76
N GLY A 38 5.63 -8.18 -4.20
CA GLY A 38 5.53 -6.99 -3.36
C GLY A 38 4.63 -7.22 -2.12
N LEU A 39 3.50 -7.90 -2.28
CA LEU A 39 2.62 -8.27 -1.17
C LEU A 39 3.32 -9.22 -0.19
N CYS A 40 4.01 -10.24 -0.68
CA CYS A 40 4.77 -11.16 0.18
C CYS A 40 5.86 -10.42 0.97
N LEU A 41 6.63 -9.53 0.34
CA LEU A 41 7.62 -8.72 1.03
C LEU A 41 7.00 -7.80 2.08
N ALA A 42 5.85 -7.16 1.75
CA ALA A 42 5.12 -6.31 2.68
C ALA A 42 4.60 -7.10 3.88
N LEU A 43 4.10 -8.32 3.68
CA LEU A 43 3.69 -9.23 4.75
C LEU A 43 4.86 -9.62 5.64
N VAL A 44 5.99 -10.03 5.07
CA VAL A 44 7.22 -10.37 5.84
C VAL A 44 7.69 -9.16 6.66
N PHE A 45 7.66 -7.97 6.07
CA PHE A 45 7.98 -6.73 6.77
C PHE A 45 7.01 -6.48 7.92
N ALA A 46 5.71 -6.58 7.67
CA ALA A 46 4.66 -6.38 8.67
C ALA A 46 4.77 -7.38 9.83
N PHE A 47 4.96 -8.66 9.54
CA PHE A 47 5.21 -9.70 10.56
C PHE A 47 6.40 -9.38 11.46
N ARG A 48 7.47 -8.87 10.87
CA ARG A 48 8.66 -8.51 11.64
C ARG A 48 8.45 -7.29 12.53
N ARG A 49 7.51 -6.41 12.21
CA ARG A 49 7.36 -5.10 12.86
C ARG A 49 6.09 -4.93 13.69
N CYS A 50 5.08 -5.78 13.54
CA CYS A 50 3.74 -5.60 14.16
C CYS A 50 3.80 -5.37 15.67
N THR A 51 4.67 -6.08 16.40
CA THR A 51 4.79 -5.94 17.85
C THR A 51 5.25 -4.54 18.29
N GLU A 52 6.07 -3.85 17.48
CA GLU A 52 6.50 -2.47 17.74
C GLU A 52 5.34 -1.47 17.66
N PHE A 53 4.21 -1.88 17.09
CA PHE A 53 2.98 -1.12 16.94
C PHE A 53 1.85 -1.60 17.86
N GLY A 54 2.14 -2.53 18.76
CA GLY A 54 1.14 -3.11 19.64
C GLY A 54 0.11 -3.96 18.89
N ILE A 55 0.54 -4.64 17.84
CA ILE A 55 -0.32 -5.46 16.98
C ILE A 55 0.10 -6.93 17.11
N ASP A 56 -0.88 -7.79 17.34
CA ASP A 56 -0.73 -9.24 17.31
C ASP A 56 -0.67 -9.74 15.86
N ALA A 57 0.29 -10.63 15.57
CA ALA A 57 0.57 -11.07 14.21
C ALA A 57 -0.60 -11.80 13.55
N ASP A 58 -1.26 -12.72 14.27
CA ASP A 58 -2.38 -13.50 13.72
C ASP A 58 -3.57 -12.59 13.37
N SER A 59 -3.87 -11.64 14.27
CA SER A 59 -4.96 -10.67 14.04
C SER A 59 -4.63 -9.70 12.91
N MET A 60 -3.36 -9.35 12.74
CA MET A 60 -2.89 -8.54 11.62
C MET A 60 -3.13 -9.24 10.27
N VAL A 61 -2.84 -10.54 10.20
CA VAL A 61 -3.06 -11.34 8.98
C VAL A 61 -4.53 -11.34 8.59
N ASP A 62 -5.42 -11.59 9.56
CA ASP A 62 -6.86 -11.56 9.31
C ASP A 62 -7.31 -10.19 8.76
N VAL A 63 -6.82 -9.10 9.36
CA VAL A 63 -7.14 -7.73 8.90
C VAL A 63 -6.63 -7.49 7.49
N ILE A 64 -5.40 -7.93 7.16
CA ILE A 64 -4.84 -7.76 5.81
C ILE A 64 -5.63 -8.58 4.80
N LEU A 65 -5.91 -9.86 5.09
CA LEU A 65 -6.67 -10.72 4.19
C LEU A 65 -8.07 -10.17 3.90
N ILE A 66 -8.80 -9.74 4.93
CA ILE A 66 -10.11 -9.12 4.76
C ILE A 66 -9.98 -7.83 3.94
N GLY A 67 -9.01 -6.96 4.26
CA GLY A 67 -8.77 -5.72 3.54
C GLY A 67 -8.44 -5.93 2.06
N VAL A 68 -7.62 -6.93 1.74
CA VAL A 68 -7.24 -7.27 0.35
C VAL A 68 -8.44 -7.84 -0.41
N VAL A 69 -9.11 -8.86 0.13
CA VAL A 69 -10.24 -9.53 -0.56
C VAL A 69 -11.39 -8.54 -0.79
N LEU A 70 -11.81 -7.82 0.25
CA LEU A 70 -12.90 -6.85 0.12
C LEU A 70 -12.46 -5.58 -0.63
N GLY A 71 -11.18 -5.23 -0.62
CA GLY A 71 -10.61 -4.19 -1.46
C GLY A 71 -10.73 -4.52 -2.95
N ILE A 72 -10.37 -5.75 -3.35
CA ILE A 72 -10.53 -6.22 -4.74
C ILE A 72 -12.00 -6.24 -5.14
N ALA A 73 -12.89 -6.78 -4.29
CA ALA A 73 -14.32 -6.77 -4.54
C ALA A 73 -14.87 -5.33 -4.71
N SER A 74 -14.42 -4.40 -3.87
CA SER A 74 -14.80 -2.99 -3.96
C SER A 74 -14.26 -2.32 -5.22
N ALA A 75 -13.05 -2.66 -5.67
CA ALA A 75 -12.49 -2.18 -6.93
C ALA A 75 -13.36 -2.60 -8.12
N ARG A 76 -13.81 -3.85 -8.10
CA ARG A 76 -14.72 -4.36 -9.15
C ARG A 76 -16.08 -3.70 -9.09
N LEU A 77 -16.71 -3.64 -7.93
CA LEU A 77 -18.02 -3.00 -7.75
C LEU A 77 -18.00 -1.52 -8.17
N TYR A 78 -16.96 -0.79 -7.82
CA TYR A 78 -16.81 0.61 -8.24
C TYR A 78 -16.67 0.72 -9.76
N TYR A 79 -15.86 -0.15 -10.38
CA TYR A 79 -15.74 -0.18 -11.84
C TYR A 79 -17.08 -0.45 -12.53
N VAL A 80 -17.80 -1.48 -12.08
CA VAL A 80 -19.12 -1.84 -12.62
C VAL A 80 -20.13 -0.70 -12.46
N ALA A 81 -20.14 -0.03 -11.29
CA ALA A 81 -21.04 1.09 -11.02
C ALA A 81 -20.75 2.34 -11.89
N MET A 82 -19.49 2.50 -12.33
CA MET A 82 -19.07 3.63 -13.17
C MET A 82 -18.98 3.29 -14.66
N ALA A 83 -19.21 2.03 -15.03
CA ALA A 83 -19.16 1.60 -16.42
C ALA A 83 -20.27 2.28 -17.25
N PRO A 84 -19.96 2.78 -18.47
CA PRO A 84 -20.95 3.42 -19.35
C PRO A 84 -21.86 2.43 -20.09
N TYR A 85 -21.74 1.13 -19.80
CA TYR A 85 -22.47 0.03 -20.42
C TYR A 85 -23.07 -0.89 -19.34
N ASN A 86 -24.11 -1.63 -19.72
CA ASN A 86 -24.75 -2.60 -18.85
C ASN A 86 -24.06 -3.97 -18.94
N TYR A 87 -24.12 -4.72 -17.86
CA TYR A 87 -23.66 -6.11 -17.80
C TYR A 87 -24.86 -7.04 -18.00
N ASP A 88 -24.73 -8.02 -18.88
CA ASP A 88 -25.84 -8.92 -19.23
C ASP A 88 -26.09 -9.99 -18.17
N THR A 89 -25.02 -10.41 -17.48
CA THR A 89 -25.11 -11.44 -16.44
C THR A 89 -24.36 -11.06 -15.17
N ILE A 90 -24.75 -11.70 -14.05
CA ILE A 90 -24.03 -11.56 -12.78
C ILE A 90 -22.59 -12.07 -12.88
N TRP A 91 -22.33 -13.03 -13.76
CA TRP A 91 -21.00 -13.59 -14.00
C TRP A 91 -20.07 -12.57 -14.65
N ASP A 92 -20.60 -11.74 -15.57
CA ASP A 92 -19.83 -10.64 -16.18
C ASP A 92 -19.48 -9.58 -15.15
N VAL A 93 -20.36 -9.32 -14.17
CA VAL A 93 -20.09 -8.44 -13.04
C VAL A 93 -18.95 -9.00 -12.16
N LEU A 94 -18.88 -10.32 -11.96
CA LEU A 94 -17.89 -10.98 -11.12
C LEU A 94 -16.59 -11.33 -11.86
N ALA A 95 -16.51 -11.15 -13.17
CA ALA A 95 -15.38 -11.52 -14.02
C ALA A 95 -14.18 -10.56 -13.85
N VAL A 96 -13.51 -10.66 -12.71
CA VAL A 96 -12.30 -9.86 -12.37
C VAL A 96 -11.10 -10.18 -13.29
N ARG A 97 -11.10 -11.35 -13.95
CA ARG A 97 -10.01 -11.78 -14.83
C ARG A 97 -9.97 -11.03 -16.16
N ASP A 98 -11.12 -10.55 -16.61
CA ASP A 98 -11.25 -9.80 -17.86
C ASP A 98 -10.87 -8.33 -17.70
N GLY A 99 -10.27 -7.97 -16.55
CA GLY A 99 -9.92 -6.60 -16.21
C GLY A 99 -11.08 -5.85 -15.52
N GLY A 100 -11.05 -4.52 -15.59
CA GLY A 100 -12.11 -3.68 -15.02
C GLY A 100 -12.07 -3.62 -13.49
N LEU A 101 -10.93 -3.23 -12.95
CA LEU A 101 -10.73 -2.92 -11.53
C LEU A 101 -10.43 -1.43 -11.37
N ALA A 102 -11.30 -0.71 -10.68
CA ALA A 102 -11.09 0.71 -10.41
C ALA A 102 -10.26 0.90 -9.13
N ILE A 103 -9.10 1.53 -9.27
CA ILE A 103 -8.15 1.73 -8.16
C ILE A 103 -8.78 2.51 -6.99
N TYR A 104 -9.65 3.49 -7.25
CA TYR A 104 -10.33 4.25 -6.21
C TYR A 104 -11.26 3.37 -5.37
N GLY A 105 -12.02 2.48 -6.01
CA GLY A 105 -12.86 1.50 -5.31
C GLY A 105 -12.03 0.59 -4.42
N GLY A 106 -10.88 0.12 -4.92
CA GLY A 106 -9.96 -0.71 -4.17
C GLY A 106 -9.38 -0.02 -2.93
N ILE A 107 -8.92 1.22 -3.07
CA ILE A 107 -8.40 2.01 -1.96
C ILE A 107 -9.48 2.26 -0.90
N ILE A 108 -10.65 2.75 -1.31
CA ILE A 108 -11.77 3.03 -0.39
C ILE A 108 -12.18 1.74 0.34
N GLY A 109 -12.35 0.64 -0.41
CA GLY A 109 -12.73 -0.67 0.16
C GLY A 109 -11.69 -1.19 1.15
N ALA A 110 -10.40 -1.16 0.80
CA ALA A 110 -9.33 -1.61 1.68
C ALA A 110 -9.27 -0.81 3.00
N PHE A 111 -9.42 0.51 2.95
CA PHE A 111 -9.44 1.34 4.15
C PHE A 111 -10.68 1.12 5.01
N VAL A 112 -11.87 1.08 4.40
CA VAL A 112 -13.14 0.88 5.12
C VAL A 112 -13.18 -0.51 5.74
N PHE A 113 -13.03 -1.56 4.94
CA PHE A 113 -13.13 -2.93 5.42
C PHE A 113 -11.93 -3.36 6.26
N GLY A 114 -10.73 -2.87 5.96
CA GLY A 114 -9.56 -3.03 6.82
C GLY A 114 -9.75 -2.37 8.18
N GLY A 115 -10.30 -1.15 8.22
CA GLY A 115 -10.64 -0.45 9.46
C GLY A 115 -11.73 -1.17 10.28
N LEU A 116 -12.76 -1.71 9.62
CA LEU A 116 -13.79 -2.54 10.27
C LEU A 116 -13.21 -3.86 10.80
N ALA A 117 -12.35 -4.51 10.03
CA ALA A 117 -11.64 -5.72 10.45
C ALA A 117 -10.74 -5.46 11.65
N CYS A 118 -10.05 -4.32 11.70
CA CYS A 118 -9.28 -3.88 12.88
C CYS A 118 -10.18 -3.85 14.13
N LYS A 119 -11.34 -3.22 14.04
CA LYS A 119 -12.29 -3.15 15.16
C LYS A 119 -12.79 -4.54 15.57
N TRP A 120 -13.14 -5.37 14.59
CA TRP A 120 -13.60 -6.73 14.83
C TRP A 120 -12.54 -7.61 15.49
N ARG A 121 -11.28 -7.51 15.05
CA ARG A 121 -10.15 -8.29 15.59
C ARG A 121 -9.48 -7.65 16.80
N GLY A 122 -9.97 -6.49 17.27
CA GLY A 122 -9.36 -5.76 18.39
C GLY A 122 -7.94 -5.24 18.09
N VAL A 123 -7.64 -4.98 16.82
CA VAL A 123 -6.38 -4.38 16.36
C VAL A 123 -6.51 -2.85 16.41
N PRO A 124 -5.52 -2.12 16.96
CA PRO A 124 -5.55 -0.68 16.97
C PRO A 124 -5.43 -0.11 15.54
N VAL A 125 -6.45 0.65 15.10
CA VAL A 125 -6.61 1.10 13.70
C VAL A 125 -5.45 1.98 13.23
N LEU A 126 -5.11 3.02 13.99
CA LEU A 126 -4.05 3.95 13.58
C LEU A 126 -2.66 3.31 13.53
N PRO A 127 -2.23 2.51 14.53
CA PRO A 127 -1.01 1.72 14.43
C PRO A 127 -1.01 0.74 13.25
N MET A 128 -2.16 0.14 12.92
CA MET A 128 -2.28 -0.72 11.74
C MET A 128 -2.06 0.07 10.45
N PHE A 129 -2.58 1.29 10.35
CA PHE A 129 -2.34 2.16 9.21
C PHE A 129 -0.89 2.65 9.12
N ASP A 130 -0.21 2.88 10.25
CA ASP A 130 1.23 3.15 10.28
C ASP A 130 2.03 2.00 9.65
N LEU A 131 1.70 0.78 10.02
CA LEU A 131 2.34 -0.42 9.48
C LEU A 131 2.00 -0.63 8.00
N ALA A 132 0.72 -0.45 7.64
CA ALA A 132 0.22 -0.59 6.27
C ALA A 132 0.84 0.46 5.31
N GLY A 133 1.06 1.70 5.75
CA GLY A 133 1.70 2.74 4.93
C GLY A 133 3.11 2.34 4.46
N MET A 134 3.90 1.72 5.34
CA MET A 134 5.20 1.17 4.95
C MET A 134 5.05 -0.04 4.03
N GLY A 135 4.07 -0.91 4.27
CA GLY A 135 3.73 -2.03 3.40
C GLY A 135 3.31 -1.58 2.00
N PHE A 136 2.54 -0.50 1.90
CA PHE A 136 2.16 0.08 0.61
C PHE A 136 3.37 0.56 -0.19
N LEU A 137 4.37 1.19 0.43
CA LEU A 137 5.60 1.59 -0.27
C LEU A 137 6.34 0.38 -0.84
N ILE A 138 6.37 -0.75 -0.12
CA ILE A 138 6.96 -2.00 -0.64
C ILE A 138 6.16 -2.50 -1.84
N GLY A 139 4.84 -2.65 -1.69
CA GLY A 139 3.96 -3.14 -2.75
C GLY A 139 3.98 -2.25 -3.99
N GLN A 140 3.92 -0.93 -3.81
CA GLN A 140 4.00 0.06 -4.88
C GLN A 140 5.36 0.01 -5.58
N GLY A 141 6.47 0.02 -4.83
CA GLY A 141 7.81 -0.04 -5.40
C GLY A 141 8.05 -1.30 -6.25
N CYS A 142 7.59 -2.46 -5.79
CA CYS A 142 7.66 -3.72 -6.55
C CYS A 142 6.67 -3.72 -7.73
N GLY A 143 5.45 -3.26 -7.52
CA GLY A 143 4.40 -3.26 -8.56
C GLY A 143 4.75 -2.41 -9.79
N ARG A 144 5.57 -1.36 -9.62
CA ARG A 144 6.05 -0.53 -10.75
C ARG A 144 6.89 -1.31 -11.76
N TRP A 145 7.55 -2.37 -11.36
CA TRP A 145 8.24 -3.25 -12.32
C TRP A 145 7.27 -4.01 -13.22
N GLY A 146 6.03 -4.22 -12.78
CA GLY A 146 4.96 -4.72 -13.65
C GLY A 146 4.68 -3.79 -14.84
N ASN A 147 4.70 -2.46 -14.62
CA ASN A 147 4.58 -1.48 -15.71
C ASN A 147 5.76 -1.56 -16.70
N PHE A 148 6.98 -1.86 -16.23
CA PHE A 148 8.14 -2.09 -17.09
C PHE A 148 7.93 -3.29 -18.03
N PHE A 149 7.46 -4.43 -17.49
CA PHE A 149 7.18 -5.60 -18.33
C PHE A 149 6.04 -5.37 -19.31
N ASN A 150 5.04 -4.58 -18.91
CA ASN A 150 3.92 -4.19 -19.78
C ASN A 150 4.30 -3.05 -20.76
N GLN A 151 5.39 -2.33 -20.52
CA GLN A 151 5.82 -1.14 -21.25
C GLN A 151 4.72 -0.07 -21.27
N GLU A 152 4.14 0.20 -20.11
CA GLU A 152 3.06 1.16 -19.92
C GLU A 152 3.40 2.18 -18.83
N ALA A 153 2.57 3.22 -18.67
CA ALA A 153 2.72 4.23 -17.62
C ALA A 153 4.08 4.94 -17.63
N PHE A 154 4.62 5.19 -18.82
CA PHE A 154 5.86 5.94 -19.03
C PHE A 154 5.61 7.45 -19.17
N GLY A 155 6.68 8.23 -19.19
CA GLY A 155 6.62 9.69 -19.29
C GLY A 155 6.78 10.20 -20.72
N CYS A 156 6.85 11.54 -20.87
CA CYS A 156 7.16 12.20 -22.13
C CYS A 156 8.61 11.91 -22.58
N ASN A 157 8.98 12.40 -23.77
CA ASN A 157 10.31 12.21 -24.31
C ASN A 157 11.41 12.78 -23.42
N THR A 158 12.58 12.14 -23.45
CA THR A 158 13.74 12.57 -22.69
C THR A 158 15.04 12.33 -23.46
N THR A 159 16.00 13.21 -23.25
CA THR A 159 17.38 13.07 -23.72
C THR A 159 18.33 12.53 -22.64
N LEU A 160 17.78 12.18 -21.46
CA LEU A 160 18.57 11.64 -20.35
C LEU A 160 19.15 10.26 -20.71
N PRO A 161 20.36 9.92 -20.22
CA PRO A 161 21.02 8.67 -20.59
C PRO A 161 20.20 7.41 -20.30
N TRP A 162 19.34 7.46 -19.32
CA TRP A 162 18.45 6.36 -18.92
C TRP A 162 17.05 6.42 -19.56
N GLY A 163 16.88 7.21 -20.62
CA GLY A 163 15.64 7.19 -21.40
C GLY A 163 15.36 5.81 -21.96
N MET A 164 14.11 5.36 -21.86
CA MET A 164 13.63 4.05 -22.31
C MET A 164 12.96 4.16 -23.67
N PHE A 165 13.23 3.22 -24.57
CA PHE A 165 12.59 3.11 -25.86
C PHE A 165 12.12 1.66 -26.11
N SER A 166 10.95 1.51 -26.69
CA SER A 166 10.46 0.23 -27.20
C SER A 166 9.38 0.48 -28.28
N GLU A 167 9.15 -0.51 -29.13
CA GLU A 167 8.08 -0.46 -30.12
C GLU A 167 6.71 -0.16 -29.48
N ALA A 168 6.41 -0.75 -28.33
CA ALA A 168 5.17 -0.47 -27.61
C ALA A 168 5.06 0.98 -27.10
N THR A 169 6.18 1.64 -26.76
CA THR A 169 6.16 3.07 -26.40
C THR A 169 5.98 3.96 -27.63
N GLU A 170 6.58 3.58 -28.75
CA GLU A 170 6.43 4.26 -30.05
C GLU A 170 4.97 4.19 -30.53
N ASP A 171 4.40 2.99 -30.60
CA ASP A 171 3.00 2.76 -31.00
C ASP A 171 2.01 3.54 -30.14
N TYR A 172 2.21 3.52 -28.80
CA TYR A 172 1.37 4.30 -27.90
C TYR A 172 1.45 5.80 -28.20
N LEU A 173 2.64 6.34 -28.44
CA LEU A 173 2.85 7.77 -28.70
C LEU A 173 2.33 8.20 -30.08
N MET A 174 2.21 7.29 -31.03
CA MET A 174 1.52 7.53 -32.31
C MET A 174 -0.01 7.57 -32.16
N GLY A 175 -0.54 7.04 -31.05
CA GLY A 175 -1.98 6.97 -30.81
C GLY A 175 -2.61 8.32 -30.46
N SER A 176 -3.93 8.43 -30.66
CA SER A 176 -4.71 9.66 -30.43
C SER A 176 -5.04 9.94 -28.96
N THR A 177 -4.74 9.01 -28.05
CA THR A 177 -5.10 9.09 -26.61
C THR A 177 -4.00 9.67 -25.73
N VAL A 178 -2.90 10.12 -26.31
CA VAL A 178 -1.73 10.65 -25.59
C VAL A 178 -2.05 11.99 -24.95
N THR A 179 -1.88 12.08 -23.64
CA THR A 179 -2.00 13.34 -22.89
C THR A 179 -0.65 14.05 -22.89
N VAL A 180 -0.49 15.04 -23.76
CA VAL A 180 0.74 15.80 -23.86
C VAL A 180 0.76 16.93 -22.83
N PRO A 181 1.81 17.04 -21.98
CA PRO A 181 1.99 18.21 -21.14
C PRO A 181 2.05 19.51 -21.97
N LYS A 182 1.50 20.59 -21.45
CA LYS A 182 1.44 21.88 -22.16
C LYS A 182 2.86 22.35 -22.54
N GLY A 183 3.07 22.63 -23.81
CA GLY A 183 4.37 23.10 -24.34
C GLY A 183 5.40 22.02 -24.63
N VAL A 184 5.01 20.74 -24.54
CA VAL A 184 5.86 19.59 -24.90
C VAL A 184 5.40 19.06 -26.25
N THR A 185 6.33 18.93 -27.18
CA THR A 185 6.17 18.15 -28.43
C THR A 185 6.60 16.73 -28.18
N ILE A 186 5.83 15.76 -28.63
CA ILE A 186 6.18 14.34 -28.55
C ILE A 186 6.65 13.84 -29.88
N ASP A 187 7.81 13.18 -29.88
CA ASP A 187 8.37 12.43 -31.00
C ASP A 187 8.32 10.94 -30.65
N PRO A 188 7.49 10.12 -31.32
CA PRO A 188 7.39 8.69 -31.06
C PRO A 188 8.72 7.94 -31.17
N ALA A 189 9.64 8.39 -32.03
CA ALA A 189 10.93 7.75 -32.21
C ALA A 189 11.98 8.09 -31.14
N MET A 190 11.64 8.98 -30.19
CA MET A 190 12.56 9.36 -29.13
C MET A 190 12.30 8.57 -27.83
N PRO A 191 13.37 8.30 -27.05
CA PRO A 191 13.23 7.68 -25.72
C PRO A 191 12.32 8.49 -24.79
N VAL A 192 11.66 7.78 -23.86
CA VAL A 192 10.72 8.32 -22.87
C VAL A 192 11.27 8.20 -21.45
N HIS A 193 10.75 9.01 -20.53
CA HIS A 193 11.07 8.88 -19.12
C HIS A 193 10.57 7.54 -18.55
N PRO A 194 11.44 6.69 -17.95
CA PRO A 194 11.04 5.44 -17.31
C PRO A 194 10.41 5.72 -15.93
N THR A 195 9.18 6.22 -15.93
CA THR A 195 8.52 6.65 -14.67
C THR A 195 8.30 5.51 -13.70
N PHE A 196 8.22 4.25 -14.17
CA PHE A 196 8.19 3.06 -13.31
C PHE A 196 9.41 3.01 -12.37
N LEU A 197 10.60 3.33 -12.89
CA LEU A 197 11.85 3.35 -12.12
C LEU A 197 11.87 4.50 -11.13
N TYR A 198 11.41 5.69 -11.54
CA TYR A 198 11.34 6.85 -10.65
C TYR A 198 10.39 6.60 -9.47
N GLU A 199 9.19 6.05 -9.72
CA GLU A 199 8.25 5.72 -8.67
C GLU A 199 8.76 4.60 -7.77
N SER A 200 9.42 3.58 -8.33
CA SER A 200 10.02 2.50 -7.55
C SER A 200 11.09 3.01 -6.59
N ILE A 201 12.04 3.81 -7.09
CA ILE A 201 13.09 4.44 -6.28
C ILE A 201 12.47 5.33 -5.21
N TRP A 202 11.49 6.17 -5.57
CA TRP A 202 10.78 7.06 -4.63
C TRP A 202 10.13 6.27 -3.50
N CYS A 203 9.45 5.17 -3.81
CA CYS A 203 8.83 4.30 -2.81
C CYS A 203 9.85 3.69 -1.86
N PHE A 204 10.96 3.15 -2.36
CA PHE A 204 11.99 2.54 -1.50
C PHE A 204 12.77 3.56 -0.67
N VAL A 205 13.04 4.77 -1.20
CA VAL A 205 13.61 5.87 -0.42
C VAL A 205 12.64 6.28 0.69
N GLY A 206 11.36 6.44 0.39
CA GLY A 206 10.32 6.73 1.39
C GLY A 206 10.24 5.65 2.47
N LEU A 207 10.29 4.38 2.07
CA LEU A 207 10.34 3.26 3.02
C LEU A 207 11.54 3.37 3.97
N ALA A 208 12.74 3.61 3.43
CA ALA A 208 13.95 3.74 4.24
C ALA A 208 13.84 4.90 5.26
N LEU A 209 13.31 6.04 4.82
CA LEU A 209 13.07 7.20 5.69
C LEU A 209 12.05 6.90 6.78
N LEU A 210 10.91 6.27 6.44
CA LEU A 210 9.87 5.91 7.40
C LEU A 210 10.37 4.86 8.40
N VAL A 211 11.12 3.86 7.95
CA VAL A 211 11.74 2.85 8.83
C VAL A 211 12.73 3.49 9.81
N ALA A 212 13.55 4.43 9.35
CA ALA A 212 14.45 5.19 10.22
C ALA A 212 13.69 6.08 11.23
N TYR A 213 12.47 6.48 10.88
CA TYR A 213 11.63 7.33 11.71
C TYR A 213 10.78 6.54 12.74
N ILE A 214 10.58 5.24 12.62
CA ILE A 214 9.70 4.42 13.49
C ILE A 214 9.84 4.76 14.98
N LYS A 215 11.08 4.86 15.46
CA LYS A 215 11.37 5.15 16.88
C LYS A 215 11.13 6.60 17.30
N LYS A 216 10.96 7.50 16.34
CA LYS A 216 10.78 8.94 16.57
C LYS A 216 9.31 9.37 16.46
N ARG A 217 8.39 8.44 16.10
CA ARG A 217 6.96 8.73 15.94
C ARG A 217 6.37 9.33 17.22
N LYS A 218 5.48 10.29 17.08
CA LYS A 218 4.92 11.10 18.17
C LYS A 218 3.52 10.68 18.59
N PHE A 219 2.76 10.11 17.65
CA PHE A 219 1.38 9.68 17.85
C PHE A 219 1.09 8.46 16.97
N ASN A 220 0.00 7.74 17.27
CA ASN A 220 -0.48 6.68 16.40
C ASN A 220 -1.07 7.28 15.13
N GLY A 221 -0.63 6.82 13.96
CA GLY A 221 -0.96 7.40 12.65
C GLY A 221 0.10 8.36 12.09
N ASP A 222 1.19 8.62 12.82
CA ASP A 222 2.28 9.51 12.40
C ASP A 222 2.99 9.02 11.13
N ILE A 223 3.27 7.70 11.06
CA ILE A 223 3.91 7.09 9.88
C ILE A 223 2.94 7.05 8.69
N ALA A 224 1.67 6.74 8.92
CA ALA A 224 0.65 6.75 7.88
C ALA A 224 0.48 8.14 7.26
N LEU A 225 0.50 9.18 8.09
CA LEU A 225 0.41 10.56 7.62
C LEU A 225 1.64 10.97 6.81
N ARG A 226 2.85 10.59 7.25
CA ARG A 226 4.10 10.80 6.51
C ARG A 226 4.14 10.02 5.20
N TYR A 227 3.63 8.79 5.19
CA TYR A 227 3.44 8.03 3.95
C TYR A 227 2.56 8.79 2.96
N LEU A 228 1.41 9.32 3.42
CA LEU A 228 0.49 10.07 2.58
C LEU A 228 1.17 11.32 1.97
N VAL A 229 1.90 12.08 2.78
CA VAL A 229 2.67 13.26 2.32
C VAL A 229 3.77 12.86 1.33
N TRP A 230 4.55 11.83 1.64
CA TRP A 230 5.64 11.36 0.79
C TRP A 230 5.14 10.86 -0.56
N TYR A 231 4.14 9.98 -0.54
CA TYR A 231 3.55 9.45 -1.75
C TYR A 231 2.88 10.53 -2.60
N GLY A 232 2.15 11.43 -1.96
CA GLY A 232 1.55 12.59 -2.62
C GLY A 232 2.59 13.48 -3.28
N ALA A 233 3.70 13.77 -2.60
CA ALA A 233 4.80 14.55 -3.16
C ALA A 233 5.40 13.87 -4.41
N GLY A 234 5.61 12.54 -4.38
CA GLY A 234 6.05 11.76 -5.53
C GLY A 234 5.09 11.86 -6.71
N ARG A 235 3.78 11.71 -6.43
CA ARG A 235 2.74 11.83 -7.47
C ARG A 235 2.69 13.22 -8.11
N LEU A 236 2.97 14.28 -7.37
CA LEU A 236 2.94 15.64 -7.94
C LEU A 236 3.94 15.82 -9.08
N TRP A 237 5.18 15.39 -8.90
CA TRP A 237 6.20 15.61 -9.95
C TRP A 237 6.25 14.49 -10.99
N ILE A 238 6.09 13.21 -10.58
CA ILE A 238 6.13 12.10 -11.53
C ILE A 238 4.93 12.14 -12.48
N GLU A 239 3.74 12.46 -11.95
CA GLU A 239 2.55 12.60 -12.77
C GLU A 239 2.71 13.69 -13.85
N SER A 240 3.47 14.75 -13.59
CA SER A 240 3.71 15.80 -14.59
C SER A 240 4.46 15.30 -15.82
N LEU A 241 5.21 14.21 -15.71
CA LEU A 241 5.95 13.58 -16.81
C LEU A 241 5.09 12.61 -17.63
N ARG A 242 4.02 12.07 -17.06
CA ARG A 242 3.23 10.97 -17.68
C ARG A 242 2.43 11.43 -18.90
N THR A 243 2.26 10.53 -19.84
CA THR A 243 1.52 10.74 -21.08
C THR A 243 0.12 10.12 -21.10
N ASP A 244 -0.25 9.37 -20.05
CA ASP A 244 -1.51 8.63 -19.90
C ASP A 244 -2.43 9.20 -18.81
N SER A 245 -2.20 10.44 -18.38
CA SER A 245 -2.90 11.07 -17.25
C SER A 245 -4.29 11.56 -17.62
N LEU A 246 -5.26 11.34 -16.72
CA LEU A 246 -6.62 11.88 -16.84
C LEU A 246 -6.64 13.38 -16.53
N LEU A 247 -6.96 14.19 -17.52
CA LEU A 247 -7.17 15.64 -17.35
C LEU A 247 -8.55 15.92 -16.75
N LEU A 248 -8.59 16.59 -15.60
CA LEU A 248 -9.84 17.05 -14.98
C LEU A 248 -10.32 18.34 -15.65
N VAL A 249 -9.39 19.27 -15.91
CA VAL A 249 -9.66 20.53 -16.59
C VAL A 249 -8.67 20.67 -17.75
N PRO A 250 -9.06 20.23 -18.97
CA PRO A 250 -8.17 20.22 -20.13
C PRO A 250 -7.58 21.60 -20.47
N SER A 251 -8.36 22.69 -20.32
CA SER A 251 -7.94 24.04 -20.59
C SER A 251 -6.78 24.53 -19.71
N LEU A 252 -6.70 24.04 -18.48
CA LEU A 252 -5.65 24.38 -17.51
C LEU A 252 -4.54 23.31 -17.44
N GLY A 253 -4.69 22.17 -18.10
CA GLY A 253 -3.78 21.05 -18.02
C GLY A 253 -3.77 20.37 -16.63
N LEU A 254 -4.82 20.59 -15.81
CA LEU A 254 -4.89 20.07 -14.45
C LEU A 254 -5.29 18.58 -14.46
N ARG A 255 -4.47 17.76 -13.83
CA ARG A 255 -4.67 16.32 -13.71
C ARG A 255 -5.37 15.99 -12.38
N ALA A 256 -6.38 15.12 -12.42
CA ALA A 256 -7.13 14.73 -11.23
C ALA A 256 -6.23 14.17 -10.12
N SER A 257 -5.28 13.32 -10.49
CA SER A 257 -4.30 12.72 -9.56
C SER A 257 -3.41 13.76 -8.87
N GLN A 258 -3.01 14.84 -9.58
CA GLN A 258 -2.19 15.92 -9.01
C GLN A 258 -2.97 16.77 -8.00
N LEU A 259 -4.25 17.05 -8.24
CA LEU A 259 -5.08 17.78 -7.29
C LEU A 259 -5.27 17.01 -5.99
N VAL A 260 -5.57 15.70 -6.09
CA VAL A 260 -5.67 14.82 -4.92
C VAL A 260 -4.33 14.75 -4.18
N ALA A 261 -3.21 14.62 -4.90
CA ALA A 261 -1.88 14.59 -4.33
C ALA A 261 -1.52 15.91 -3.64
N ALA A 262 -1.82 17.06 -4.25
CA ALA A 262 -1.61 18.38 -3.64
C ALA A 262 -2.42 18.54 -2.34
N ALA A 263 -3.70 18.17 -2.35
CA ALA A 263 -4.55 18.21 -1.17
C ALA A 263 -4.01 17.28 -0.06
N ALA A 264 -3.54 16.07 -0.42
CA ALA A 264 -2.93 15.15 0.52
C ALA A 264 -1.63 15.69 1.14
N VAL A 265 -0.78 16.35 0.34
CA VAL A 265 0.47 16.96 0.84
C VAL A 265 0.16 18.13 1.75
N VAL A 266 -0.64 19.09 1.30
CA VAL A 266 -0.95 20.31 2.08
C VAL A 266 -1.70 19.97 3.35
N GLY A 267 -2.77 19.17 3.24
CA GLY A 267 -3.56 18.74 4.39
C GLY A 267 -2.77 17.84 5.33
N GLY A 268 -1.98 16.92 4.77
CA GLY A 268 -1.11 16.04 5.54
C GLY A 268 -0.04 16.78 6.34
N VAL A 269 0.67 17.73 5.71
CA VAL A 269 1.68 18.54 6.39
C VAL A 269 1.04 19.43 7.48
N ALA A 270 -0.09 20.06 7.19
CA ALA A 270 -0.81 20.89 8.17
C ALA A 270 -1.24 20.06 9.40
N LEU A 271 -1.81 18.89 9.15
CA LEU A 271 -2.23 17.95 10.21
C LEU A 271 -1.02 17.41 11.00
N GLU A 272 0.08 17.08 10.32
CA GLU A 272 1.32 16.63 10.97
C GLU A 272 1.89 17.69 11.91
N ILE A 273 1.96 18.95 11.45
CA ILE A 273 2.43 20.07 12.29
C ILE A 273 1.52 20.23 13.51
N PHE A 274 0.20 20.21 13.32
CA PHE A 274 -0.77 20.34 14.39
C PHE A 274 -0.64 19.21 15.43
N LEU A 275 -0.64 17.94 14.98
CA LEU A 275 -0.55 16.77 15.86
C LEU A 275 0.82 16.67 16.55
N THR A 276 1.90 16.96 15.84
CA THR A 276 3.25 16.96 16.43
C THR A 276 3.37 17.99 17.54
N ARG A 277 2.80 19.19 17.36
CA ARG A 277 2.76 20.21 18.42
C ARG A 277 1.92 19.76 19.61
N LYS A 278 0.75 19.16 19.36
CA LYS A 278 -0.16 18.64 20.38
C LYS A 278 0.48 17.55 21.25
N TYR A 279 1.25 16.63 20.63
CA TYR A 279 1.87 15.48 21.31
C TYR A 279 3.35 15.68 21.63
N LYS A 280 3.88 16.90 21.53
CA LYS A 280 5.31 17.19 21.69
C LYS A 280 5.88 16.81 23.06
N SER A 281 5.10 16.95 24.12
CA SER A 281 5.57 16.88 25.51
C SER A 281 5.56 15.49 26.12
N LYS A 282 4.95 14.48 25.48
CA LYS A 282 4.86 13.13 26.03
C LYS A 282 5.43 12.10 25.06
N PRO A 283 6.21 11.10 25.55
CA PRO A 283 6.60 9.99 24.71
C PRO A 283 5.37 9.18 24.28
N LEU A 284 5.37 8.66 23.06
CA LEU A 284 4.33 7.76 22.61
C LEU A 284 4.47 6.42 23.35
N MET A 285 3.41 6.02 24.04
CA MET A 285 3.28 4.70 24.66
C MET A 285 2.58 3.73 23.71
N VAL A 286 3.09 2.52 23.65
CA VAL A 286 2.53 1.42 22.85
C VAL A 286 2.06 0.34 23.80
N THR A 287 0.77 0.10 23.81
CA THR A 287 0.16 -1.00 24.60
C THR A 287 0.53 -2.33 23.95
N LEU A 288 1.03 -3.28 24.74
CA LEU A 288 1.36 -4.62 24.27
C LEU A 288 0.08 -5.37 23.85
N ALA A 289 0.12 -5.99 22.67
CA ALA A 289 -1.03 -6.71 22.14
C ALA A 289 -1.24 -8.04 22.86
N LEU A 290 -2.50 -8.36 23.13
CA LEU A 290 -2.89 -9.73 23.49
C LEU A 290 -2.95 -10.60 22.24
N THR A 291 -2.45 -11.83 22.33
CA THR A 291 -2.63 -12.83 21.27
C THR A 291 -4.11 -13.15 21.06
N ALA A 292 -4.43 -13.68 19.88
CA ALA A 292 -5.79 -14.13 19.55
C ALA A 292 -6.30 -15.17 20.56
N GLU A 293 -5.44 -16.09 21.02
CA GLU A 293 -5.75 -17.07 22.07
C GLU A 293 -6.15 -16.39 23.38
N ASN A 294 -5.33 -15.45 23.86
CA ASN A 294 -5.59 -14.75 25.13
C ASN A 294 -6.86 -13.89 25.07
N ARG A 295 -7.18 -13.30 23.93
CA ARG A 295 -8.45 -12.59 23.74
C ARG A 295 -9.64 -13.54 23.79
N SER A 296 -9.52 -14.74 23.20
CA SER A 296 -10.56 -15.78 23.28
C SER A 296 -10.78 -16.25 24.72
N LEU A 297 -9.71 -16.51 25.46
CA LEU A 297 -9.78 -16.88 26.89
C LEU A 297 -10.41 -15.76 27.73
N LEU A 298 -10.00 -14.51 27.50
CA LEU A 298 -10.57 -13.35 28.19
C LEU A 298 -12.07 -13.20 27.91
N ALA A 299 -12.51 -13.44 26.68
CA ALA A 299 -13.92 -13.43 26.34
C ALA A 299 -14.72 -14.53 27.09
N LYS A 300 -14.11 -15.71 27.30
CA LYS A 300 -14.73 -16.79 28.12
C LYS A 300 -14.83 -16.38 29.60
N VAL A 301 -13.78 -15.81 30.19
CA VAL A 301 -13.78 -15.32 31.55
C VAL A 301 -14.84 -14.23 31.72
N ARG A 302 -14.95 -13.29 30.82
CA ARG A 302 -15.94 -12.19 30.84
C ARG A 302 -17.39 -12.64 30.73
N LYS A 303 -17.67 -13.81 30.16
CA LYS A 303 -19.03 -14.37 30.18
C LYS A 303 -19.50 -14.67 31.58
N ALA A 304 -18.59 -15.05 32.49
CA ALA A 304 -18.88 -15.35 33.85
C ALA A 304 -18.62 -14.18 34.83
N GLU A 305 -17.70 -13.29 34.46
CA GLU A 305 -17.26 -12.13 35.23
C GLU A 305 -17.07 -10.92 34.31
N PRO A 306 -18.16 -10.21 33.93
CA PRO A 306 -18.14 -9.17 32.90
C PRO A 306 -17.15 -8.03 33.19
N GLU A 307 -16.88 -7.71 34.43
CA GLU A 307 -15.98 -6.62 34.83
C GLU A 307 -14.51 -7.05 34.89
N PHE A 308 -14.21 -8.33 34.68
CA PHE A 308 -12.82 -8.79 34.70
C PHE A 308 -11.98 -8.10 33.63
N THR A 309 -10.87 -7.52 34.06
CA THR A 309 -9.91 -6.83 33.19
C THR A 309 -8.52 -7.38 33.42
N VAL A 310 -7.76 -7.43 32.34
CA VAL A 310 -6.32 -7.72 32.39
C VAL A 310 -5.58 -6.39 32.46
N GLU A 311 -4.59 -6.31 33.36
CA GLU A 311 -3.72 -5.15 33.47
C GLU A 311 -2.98 -4.92 32.13
N ARG A 312 -3.03 -3.70 31.61
CA ARG A 312 -2.34 -3.34 30.37
C ARG A 312 -0.88 -3.06 30.64
N GLU A 313 -0.02 -3.60 29.81
CA GLU A 313 1.40 -3.30 29.81
C GLU A 313 1.76 -2.45 28.59
N GLU A 314 2.60 -1.43 28.82
CA GLU A 314 2.96 -0.46 27.77
C GLU A 314 4.48 -0.28 27.71
N LEU A 315 4.99 -0.02 26.51
CA LEU A 315 6.38 0.35 26.28
C LEU A 315 6.45 1.68 25.51
N VAL A 316 7.51 2.42 25.75
CA VAL A 316 7.80 3.63 24.96
C VAL A 316 8.09 3.23 23.51
N ALA A 317 7.50 3.94 22.54
CA ALA A 317 7.65 3.65 21.10
C ALA A 317 9.11 3.66 20.61
N SER A 318 10.01 4.38 21.32
CA SER A 318 11.46 4.40 21.03
C SER A 318 12.22 3.19 21.53
N SER A 319 11.58 2.27 22.27
CA SER A 319 12.21 1.06 22.81
C SER A 319 12.80 0.18 21.69
N PRO A 320 13.86 -0.58 21.98
CA PRO A 320 14.39 -1.54 21.03
C PRO A 320 13.36 -2.62 20.65
N ARG A 321 13.35 -3.03 19.39
CA ARG A 321 12.45 -4.09 18.90
C ARG A 321 12.58 -5.39 19.71
N LYS A 322 13.80 -5.78 20.07
CA LYS A 322 14.05 -6.98 20.89
C LYS A 322 13.27 -6.92 22.21
N LEU A 323 13.26 -5.75 22.86
CA LEU A 323 12.51 -5.54 24.10
C LEU A 323 11.00 -5.67 23.88
N PHE A 324 10.45 -5.15 22.77
CA PHE A 324 9.04 -5.37 22.42
C PHE A 324 8.71 -6.85 22.29
N LEU A 325 9.54 -7.63 21.60
CA LEU A 325 9.31 -9.07 21.43
C LEU A 325 9.33 -9.81 22.79
N GLU A 326 10.38 -9.57 23.59
CA GLU A 326 10.54 -10.22 24.90
C GLU A 326 9.39 -9.87 25.84
N ARG A 327 9.02 -8.60 25.93
CA ARG A 327 7.95 -8.14 26.84
C ARG A 327 6.57 -8.58 26.37
N THR A 328 6.29 -8.56 25.07
CA THR A 328 5.01 -9.05 24.53
C THR A 328 4.84 -10.55 24.81
N ASN A 329 5.88 -11.35 24.63
CA ASN A 329 5.82 -12.79 24.94
C ASN A 329 5.61 -13.01 26.44
N ALA A 330 6.41 -12.38 27.31
CA ALA A 330 6.28 -12.52 28.75
C ALA A 330 4.89 -12.05 29.27
N TYR A 331 4.38 -10.95 28.73
CA TYR A 331 3.05 -10.44 29.02
C TYR A 331 1.98 -11.45 28.64
N ASN A 332 2.03 -12.02 27.45
CA ASN A 332 1.02 -12.96 26.97
C ASN A 332 1.05 -14.28 27.75
N GLU A 333 2.22 -14.81 28.13
CA GLU A 333 2.30 -16.01 28.98
C GLU A 333 1.70 -15.77 30.37
N ARG A 334 2.03 -14.65 31.02
CA ARG A 334 1.47 -14.27 32.31
C ARG A 334 -0.06 -14.14 32.25
N VAL A 335 -0.57 -13.46 31.24
CA VAL A 335 -2.01 -13.29 31.05
C VAL A 335 -2.69 -14.63 30.77
N LYS A 336 -2.08 -15.50 29.96
CA LYS A 336 -2.61 -16.84 29.67
C LYS A 336 -2.77 -17.67 30.93
N GLN A 337 -1.77 -17.65 31.81
CA GLN A 337 -1.82 -18.35 33.07
C GLN A 337 -2.94 -17.81 33.99
N GLN A 338 -3.00 -16.49 34.17
CA GLN A 338 -4.04 -15.81 34.94
C GLN A 338 -5.46 -16.16 34.46
N LEU A 339 -5.68 -16.17 33.12
CA LEU A 339 -6.99 -16.49 32.54
C LEU A 339 -7.36 -17.96 32.71
N LYS A 340 -6.38 -18.89 32.63
CA LYS A 340 -6.60 -20.32 32.87
C LYS A 340 -6.96 -20.59 34.36
N GLU A 341 -6.27 -19.97 35.31
CA GLU A 341 -6.57 -20.07 36.74
C GLU A 341 -7.99 -19.58 37.02
N LYS A 342 -8.39 -18.44 36.45
CA LYS A 342 -9.75 -17.91 36.58
C LYS A 342 -10.83 -18.82 35.99
N LEU A 343 -10.57 -19.52 34.93
CA LEU A 343 -11.49 -20.49 34.35
C LEU A 343 -11.57 -21.78 35.17
N ALA A 344 -10.46 -22.19 35.82
CA ALA A 344 -10.42 -23.37 36.67
C ALA A 344 -11.13 -23.17 38.02
N GLU A 345 -11.10 -21.96 38.58
CA GLU A 345 -11.84 -21.61 39.83
C GLU A 345 -13.37 -21.75 39.68
N LYS A 346 -13.87 -21.83 38.44
CA LYS A 346 -15.32 -21.83 38.13
C LYS A 346 -15.85 -23.15 37.58
N ASN A 347 -14.97 -24.15 37.38
CA ASN A 347 -15.35 -25.52 37.05
C ASN A 347 -15.25 -26.39 38.29
#